data_3f9eb19afff13c3960f418d9549df519
#
_entry.id   3f9eb19afff13c3960f418d9549df519
#
_cell.length_a   1.000
_cell.length_b   1.000
_cell.length_c   1.000
_cell.angle_alpha   90.00
_cell.angle_beta   90.00
_cell.angle_gamma   90.00
#
_symmetry.space_group_name_H-M   'P 1'
#
loop_
_entity.id
_entity.type
_entity.pdbx_description
1 polymer ?
#
loop_
_entity_poly.entity_id
_entity_poly.type
_entity_poly.pdbx_seq_one_letter_code
_entity_poly.pdbx_strand_id
1 'polypeptide(L)'
;MGASTAVLSAAKDKRISAVVDDSGFSDAPRIIAASFEHFIHLPAFPFAPLTIAIADYRAGVDVNGIRPMEVIGQISPRPLLIIHETSDAIVPVDNSLRNFAAARQPKELWLVPGTGHGHAHTVARSEYEKRVTVFFKSAML
;
A
#
# COMPACT_ATOMS: atom_id res chain seq x y z
N MET A 1 3.44 -5.07 3.30
CA MET A 1 4.43 -4.15 3.92
C MET A 1 5.39 -3.54 2.91
N GLY A 2 6.05 -4.31 2.04
CA GLY A 2 7.02 -3.78 1.07
C GLY A 2 6.48 -2.63 0.20
N ALA A 3 5.28 -2.77 -0.33
CA ALA A 3 4.62 -1.75 -1.16
C ALA A 3 4.47 -0.41 -0.43
N SER A 4 3.91 -0.43 0.78
CA SER A 4 3.77 0.79 1.59
C SER A 4 5.12 1.41 1.96
N THR A 5 6.15 0.58 2.21
CA THR A 5 7.53 1.06 2.42
C THR A 5 8.10 1.73 1.17
N ALA A 6 7.83 1.18 -0.03
CA ALA A 6 8.25 1.80 -1.29
C ALA A 6 7.62 3.19 -1.48
N VAL A 7 6.32 3.34 -1.17
CA VAL A 7 5.63 4.65 -1.19
C VAL A 7 6.28 5.64 -0.23
N LEU A 8 6.49 5.24 1.03
CA LEU A 8 7.11 6.09 2.05
C LEU A 8 8.55 6.50 1.67
N SER A 9 9.32 5.55 1.11
CA SER A 9 10.70 5.80 0.66
C SER A 9 10.72 6.76 -0.52
N ALA A 10 9.84 6.57 -1.51
CA ALA A 10 9.77 7.44 -2.67
C ALA A 10 9.28 8.86 -2.34
N ALA A 11 8.41 9.00 -1.35
CA ALA A 11 8.01 10.34 -0.88
C ALA A 11 9.21 11.13 -0.35
N LYS A 12 10.13 10.46 0.35
CA LYS A 12 11.34 11.06 0.94
C LYS A 12 12.50 11.16 -0.06
N ASP A 13 12.78 10.10 -0.82
CA ASP A 13 13.92 10.03 -1.74
C ASP A 13 13.50 10.31 -3.19
N LYS A 14 13.90 11.47 -3.68
CA LYS A 14 13.56 11.92 -5.04
C LYS A 14 14.35 11.20 -6.16
N ARG A 15 15.34 10.38 -5.82
CA ARG A 15 16.09 9.54 -6.77
C ARG A 15 15.28 8.34 -7.25
N ILE A 16 14.24 7.94 -6.51
CA ILE A 16 13.30 6.90 -6.94
C ILE A 16 12.41 7.48 -8.04
N SER A 17 12.61 7.06 -9.28
CA SER A 17 12.00 7.66 -10.47
C SER A 17 10.56 7.21 -10.72
N ALA A 18 10.17 6.02 -10.23
CA ALA A 18 8.83 5.46 -10.40
C ALA A 18 8.50 4.50 -9.27
N VAL A 19 7.21 4.29 -8.99
CA VAL A 19 6.76 3.39 -7.90
C VAL A 19 5.63 2.50 -8.37
N VAL A 20 5.74 1.21 -8.04
CA VAL A 20 4.61 0.26 -8.08
C VAL A 20 4.23 -0.06 -6.64
N ASP A 21 2.98 0.21 -6.28
CA ASP A 21 2.35 -0.11 -5.00
C ASP A 21 1.42 -1.31 -5.20
N ASP A 22 1.90 -2.51 -4.89
CA ASP A 22 1.14 -3.76 -5.03
C ASP A 22 0.60 -4.20 -3.67
N SER A 23 -0.72 -4.08 -3.48
CA SER A 23 -1.46 -4.44 -2.27
C SER A 23 -0.97 -3.71 -1.00
N GLY A 24 -0.55 -2.43 -1.17
CA GLY A 24 -0.11 -1.60 -0.05
C GLY A 24 -1.26 -1.10 0.82
N PHE A 25 -1.02 -1.01 2.13
CA PHE A 25 -1.95 -0.35 3.03
C PHE A 25 -1.81 1.19 2.97
N SER A 26 -2.88 1.88 3.33
CA SER A 26 -2.93 3.35 3.34
C SER A 26 -2.53 3.97 4.69
N ASP A 27 -2.75 3.23 5.79
CA ASP A 27 -2.61 3.71 7.16
C ASP A 27 -2.33 2.51 8.08
N ALA A 28 -1.18 2.49 8.77
CA ALA A 28 -0.79 1.35 9.62
C ALA A 28 -1.68 1.18 10.85
N PRO A 29 -2.01 2.22 11.64
CA PRO A 29 -2.97 2.09 12.74
C PRO A 29 -4.31 1.48 12.31
N ARG A 30 -4.82 1.90 11.14
CA ARG A 30 -6.09 1.41 10.61
C ARG A 30 -6.03 -0.06 10.24
N ILE A 31 -4.98 -0.51 9.56
CA ILE A 31 -4.86 -1.93 9.18
C ILE A 31 -4.63 -2.82 10.41
N ILE A 32 -3.92 -2.33 11.42
CA ILE A 32 -3.76 -3.03 12.70
C ILE A 32 -5.12 -3.19 13.39
N ALA A 33 -5.91 -2.12 13.48
CA ALA A 33 -7.25 -2.16 14.08
C ALA A 33 -8.16 -3.16 13.34
N ALA A 34 -8.22 -3.10 12.01
CA ALA A 34 -8.99 -4.02 11.20
C ALA A 34 -8.55 -5.48 11.36
N SER A 35 -7.24 -5.72 11.58
CA SER A 35 -6.71 -7.06 11.81
C SER A 35 -7.21 -7.68 13.12
N PHE A 36 -7.37 -6.89 14.18
CA PHE A 36 -7.96 -7.39 15.43
C PHE A 36 -9.40 -7.86 15.23
N GLU A 37 -10.20 -7.08 14.52
CA GLU A 37 -11.60 -7.42 14.27
C GLU A 37 -11.74 -8.62 13.32
N HIS A 38 -10.96 -8.65 12.25
CA HIS A 38 -11.10 -9.62 11.18
C HIS A 38 -10.46 -10.99 11.51
N PHE A 39 -9.24 -11.01 12.05
CA PHE A 39 -8.49 -12.27 12.24
C PHE A 39 -8.54 -12.78 13.68
N ILE A 40 -8.60 -11.87 14.65
CA ILE A 40 -8.50 -12.23 16.07
C ILE A 40 -9.88 -12.25 16.72
N HIS A 41 -10.88 -11.64 16.07
CA HIS A 41 -12.27 -11.50 16.57
C HIS A 41 -12.33 -10.77 17.92
N LEU A 42 -11.40 -9.83 18.13
CA LEU A 42 -11.39 -8.92 19.28
C LEU A 42 -11.71 -7.50 18.83
N PRO A 43 -12.35 -6.69 19.68
CA PRO A 43 -12.57 -5.28 19.35
C PRO A 43 -11.25 -4.54 19.15
N ALA A 44 -11.21 -3.60 18.21
CA ALA A 44 -10.01 -2.81 17.99
C ALA A 44 -9.53 -2.09 19.26
N PHE A 45 -10.46 -1.53 20.03
CA PHE A 45 -10.14 -0.93 21.33
C PHE A 45 -10.42 -1.93 22.47
N PRO A 46 -9.49 -2.11 23.42
CA PRO A 46 -8.22 -1.37 23.62
C PRO A 46 -6.99 -2.03 22.95
N PHE A 47 -7.18 -3.13 22.20
CA PHE A 47 -6.07 -3.99 21.79
C PHE A 47 -5.16 -3.37 20.70
N ALA A 48 -5.73 -2.70 19.71
CA ALA A 48 -4.93 -2.07 18.66
C ALA A 48 -4.04 -0.94 19.19
N PRO A 49 -4.52 0.05 19.97
CA PRO A 49 -3.66 1.08 20.55
C PRO A 49 -2.61 0.51 21.51
N LEU A 50 -2.94 -0.53 22.29
CA LEU A 50 -1.97 -1.19 23.16
C LEU A 50 -0.85 -1.87 22.34
N THR A 51 -1.22 -2.58 21.27
CA THR A 51 -0.26 -3.22 20.36
C THR A 51 0.67 -2.20 19.72
N ILE A 52 0.10 -1.08 19.25
CA ILE A 52 0.88 0.03 18.68
C ILE A 52 1.87 0.58 19.71
N ALA A 53 1.41 0.87 20.92
CA ALA A 53 2.28 1.38 21.97
C ALA A 53 3.43 0.42 22.33
N ILE A 54 3.16 -0.89 22.36
CA ILE A 54 4.19 -1.91 22.60
C ILE A 54 5.18 -1.97 21.42
N ALA A 55 4.69 -1.89 20.18
CA ALA A 55 5.52 -1.90 18.98
C ALA A 55 6.44 -0.66 18.94
N ASP A 56 5.90 0.52 19.21
CA ASP A 56 6.64 1.77 19.28
C ASP A 56 7.76 1.69 20.32
N TYR A 57 7.42 1.21 21.54
CA TYR A 57 8.39 1.05 22.63
C TYR A 57 9.50 0.04 22.28
N ARG A 58 9.15 -1.13 21.74
CA ARG A 58 10.12 -2.21 21.46
C ARG A 58 10.96 -2.00 20.20
N ALA A 59 10.39 -1.42 19.19
CA ALA A 59 11.05 -1.22 17.89
C ALA A 59 11.64 0.19 17.71
N GLY A 60 11.31 1.13 18.61
CA GLY A 60 11.76 2.52 18.50
C GLY A 60 11.21 3.23 17.27
N VAL A 61 10.00 2.86 16.84
CA VAL A 61 9.32 3.42 15.65
C VAL A 61 8.04 4.13 16.08
N ASP A 62 7.58 5.07 15.28
CA ASP A 62 6.26 5.69 15.42
C ASP A 62 5.30 5.05 14.41
N VAL A 63 4.56 4.02 14.84
CA VAL A 63 3.59 3.32 14.00
C VAL A 63 2.45 4.26 13.61
N ASN A 64 2.07 5.19 14.47
CA ASN A 64 1.02 6.17 14.17
C ASN A 64 1.40 7.12 13.02
N GLY A 65 2.70 7.34 12.82
CA GLY A 65 3.26 8.11 11.71
C GLY A 65 3.41 7.32 10.39
N ILE A 66 3.15 6.00 10.39
CA ILE A 66 3.23 5.18 9.16
C ILE A 66 1.94 5.28 8.37
N ARG A 67 1.81 6.35 7.58
CA ARG A 67 0.62 6.69 6.80
C ARG A 67 0.95 7.00 5.34
N PRO A 68 1.12 5.99 4.48
CA PRO A 68 1.39 6.19 3.05
C PRO A 68 0.47 7.19 2.38
N MET A 69 -0.84 7.17 2.69
CA MET A 69 -1.82 8.08 2.10
C MET A 69 -1.53 9.57 2.36
N GLU A 70 -0.85 9.91 3.44
CA GLU A 70 -0.53 11.32 3.75
C GLU A 70 0.64 11.87 2.94
N VAL A 71 1.50 10.99 2.43
CA VAL A 71 2.74 11.37 1.73
C VAL A 71 2.77 10.96 0.25
N ILE A 72 1.88 10.07 -0.18
CA ILE A 72 1.87 9.51 -1.55
C ILE A 72 1.75 10.60 -2.63
N GLY A 73 1.06 11.70 -2.35
CA GLY A 73 0.97 12.85 -3.24
C GLY A 73 2.31 13.56 -3.50
N GLN A 74 3.33 13.33 -2.66
CA GLN A 74 4.68 13.89 -2.81
C GLN A 74 5.52 13.12 -3.85
N ILE A 75 5.04 11.97 -4.33
CA ILE A 75 5.68 11.21 -5.41
C ILE A 75 5.61 12.00 -6.72
N SER A 76 4.49 12.68 -6.98
CA SER A 76 4.33 13.51 -8.19
C SER A 76 5.49 14.52 -8.36
N PRO A 77 5.96 14.75 -9.59
CA PRO A 77 5.45 14.31 -10.90
C PRO A 77 5.96 12.92 -11.35
N ARG A 78 6.58 12.14 -10.48
CA ARG A 78 7.04 10.77 -10.80
C ARG A 78 5.86 9.82 -10.88
N PRO A 79 5.86 8.88 -11.86
CA PRO A 79 4.73 8.00 -12.07
C PRO A 79 4.54 6.99 -10.92
N LEU A 80 3.26 6.71 -10.63
CA LEU A 80 2.81 5.76 -9.64
C LEU A 80 1.80 4.79 -10.27
N LEU A 81 2.06 3.48 -10.15
CA LEU A 81 1.12 2.43 -10.49
C LEU A 81 0.67 1.74 -9.21
N ILE A 82 -0.63 1.73 -8.94
CA ILE A 82 -1.23 0.98 -7.83
C ILE A 82 -1.91 -0.26 -8.40
N ILE A 83 -1.56 -1.43 -7.86
CA ILE A 83 -2.16 -2.72 -8.19
C ILE A 83 -2.82 -3.25 -6.93
N HIS A 84 -4.03 -3.80 -7.02
CA HIS A 84 -4.70 -4.40 -5.86
C HIS A 84 -5.71 -5.46 -6.26
N GLU A 85 -5.78 -6.51 -5.48
CA GLU A 85 -6.76 -7.58 -5.63
C GLU A 85 -8.08 -7.21 -4.97
N THR A 86 -9.19 -7.43 -5.68
CA THR A 86 -10.52 -7.01 -5.18
C THR A 86 -11.05 -7.87 -4.03
N SER A 87 -10.52 -9.09 -3.85
CA SER A 87 -10.90 -10.01 -2.78
C SER A 87 -9.80 -10.15 -1.71
N ASP A 88 -8.93 -9.13 -1.59
CA ASP A 88 -7.90 -9.10 -0.56
C ASP A 88 -8.52 -8.93 0.84
N ALA A 89 -8.43 -10.01 1.64
CA ALA A 89 -8.94 -10.04 3.01
C ALA A 89 -7.88 -9.56 4.04
N ILE A 90 -6.60 -9.49 3.64
CA ILE A 90 -5.51 -9.06 4.53
C ILE A 90 -5.38 -7.54 4.52
N VAL A 91 -5.32 -6.97 3.32
CA VAL A 91 -5.33 -5.52 3.11
C VAL A 91 -6.53 -5.20 2.22
N PRO A 92 -7.68 -4.84 2.79
CA PRO A 92 -8.88 -4.55 1.99
C PRO A 92 -8.64 -3.50 0.91
N VAL A 93 -9.28 -3.69 -0.24
CA VAL A 93 -9.10 -2.87 -1.46
C VAL A 93 -9.32 -1.36 -1.24
N ASP A 94 -10.07 -0.98 -0.21
CA ASP A 94 -10.28 0.42 0.15
C ASP A 94 -8.97 1.16 0.50
N ASN A 95 -7.91 0.41 0.90
CA ASN A 95 -6.58 1.00 1.12
C ASN A 95 -5.98 1.57 -0.16
N SER A 96 -6.00 0.81 -1.26
CA SER A 96 -5.53 1.32 -2.56
C SER A 96 -6.42 2.43 -3.10
N LEU A 97 -7.72 2.36 -2.89
CA LEU A 97 -8.63 3.43 -3.31
C LEU A 97 -8.31 4.73 -2.56
N ARG A 98 -7.96 4.67 -1.27
CA ARG A 98 -7.48 5.81 -0.49
C ARG A 98 -6.13 6.33 -0.97
N ASN A 99 -5.17 5.42 -1.17
CA ASN A 99 -3.86 5.77 -1.73
C ASN A 99 -4.02 6.43 -3.09
N PHE A 100 -4.85 5.86 -3.97
CA PHE A 100 -5.12 6.43 -5.28
C PHE A 100 -5.78 7.80 -5.20
N ALA A 101 -6.76 7.99 -4.32
CA ALA A 101 -7.41 9.28 -4.13
C ALA A 101 -6.43 10.37 -3.65
N ALA A 102 -5.52 10.03 -2.74
CA ALA A 102 -4.52 10.93 -2.17
C ALA A 102 -3.33 11.21 -3.12
N ALA A 103 -3.03 10.28 -4.03
CA ALA A 103 -1.96 10.45 -5.02
C ALA A 103 -2.30 11.54 -6.04
N ARG A 104 -1.25 12.18 -6.60
CA ARG A 104 -1.35 13.16 -7.70
C ARG A 104 -0.88 12.53 -9.01
N GLN A 105 -1.22 13.17 -10.12
CA GLN A 105 -0.78 12.74 -11.45
C GLN A 105 0.76 12.81 -11.62
N PRO A 106 1.35 11.92 -12.42
CA PRO A 106 0.72 10.79 -13.15
C PRO A 106 0.53 9.57 -12.24
N LYS A 107 -0.68 9.00 -12.27
CA LYS A 107 -1.03 7.81 -11.46
C LYS A 107 -1.94 6.89 -12.23
N GLU A 108 -1.78 5.59 -12.00
CA GLU A 108 -2.63 4.53 -12.55
C GLU A 108 -3.12 3.61 -11.43
N LEU A 109 -4.32 3.05 -11.59
CA LEU A 109 -4.88 2.04 -10.70
C LEU A 109 -5.32 0.83 -11.53
N TRP A 110 -4.84 -0.34 -11.15
CA TRP A 110 -5.29 -1.61 -11.70
C TRP A 110 -5.83 -2.51 -10.59
N LEU A 111 -7.13 -2.75 -10.64
CA LEU A 111 -7.80 -3.69 -9.74
C LEU A 111 -7.87 -5.06 -10.41
N VAL A 112 -7.36 -6.09 -9.74
CA VAL A 112 -7.34 -7.49 -10.20
C VAL A 112 -8.50 -8.23 -9.56
N PRO A 113 -9.52 -8.66 -10.35
CA PRO A 113 -10.73 -9.25 -9.78
C PRO A 113 -10.50 -10.66 -9.25
N GLY A 114 -11.26 -11.01 -8.19
CA GLY A 114 -11.48 -12.40 -7.76
C GLY A 114 -10.29 -13.11 -7.10
N THR A 115 -9.27 -12.36 -6.66
CA THR A 115 -8.10 -12.97 -6.01
C THR A 115 -7.75 -12.27 -4.69
N GLY A 116 -7.01 -12.96 -3.83
CA GLY A 116 -6.57 -12.49 -2.52
C GLY A 116 -5.19 -11.85 -2.54
N HIS A 117 -4.72 -11.46 -1.37
CA HIS A 117 -3.50 -10.67 -1.14
C HIS A 117 -2.25 -11.21 -1.84
N GLY A 118 -1.62 -10.37 -2.67
CA GLY A 118 -0.34 -10.69 -3.34
C GLY A 118 -0.43 -11.74 -4.45
N HIS A 119 -1.64 -12.06 -4.94
CA HIS A 119 -1.83 -13.06 -5.99
C HIS A 119 -2.04 -12.49 -7.39
N ALA A 120 -1.97 -11.17 -7.58
CA ALA A 120 -2.16 -10.53 -8.88
C ALA A 120 -1.24 -11.11 -9.96
N HIS A 121 0.05 -11.26 -9.66
CA HIS A 121 1.02 -11.89 -10.57
C HIS A 121 0.67 -13.34 -10.88
N THR A 122 0.17 -14.10 -9.92
CA THR A 122 -0.13 -15.54 -10.12
C THR A 122 -1.35 -15.74 -11.03
N VAL A 123 -2.40 -14.96 -10.83
CA VAL A 123 -3.68 -15.14 -11.56
C VAL A 123 -3.73 -14.39 -12.89
N ALA A 124 -3.01 -13.28 -13.01
CA ALA A 124 -3.00 -12.43 -14.20
C ALA A 124 -1.57 -12.20 -14.74
N ARG A 125 -0.73 -13.25 -14.73
CA ARG A 125 0.71 -13.16 -14.96
C ARG A 125 1.09 -12.36 -16.20
N SER A 126 0.55 -12.70 -17.34
CA SER A 126 0.88 -12.02 -18.62
C SER A 126 0.55 -10.52 -18.60
N GLU A 127 -0.61 -10.17 -18.04
CA GLU A 127 -1.06 -8.78 -17.94
C GLU A 127 -0.24 -8.03 -16.88
N TYR A 128 0.06 -8.68 -15.76
CA TYR A 128 0.89 -8.12 -14.70
C TYR A 128 2.29 -7.76 -15.22
N GLU A 129 2.99 -8.75 -15.83
CA GLU A 129 4.33 -8.57 -16.39
C GLU A 129 4.33 -7.48 -17.48
N LYS A 130 3.32 -7.46 -18.34
CA LYS A 130 3.15 -6.43 -19.38
C LYS A 130 3.00 -5.04 -18.76
N ARG A 131 2.04 -4.86 -17.83
CA ARG A 131 1.75 -3.54 -17.21
C ARG A 131 2.96 -3.00 -16.47
N VAL A 132 3.56 -3.81 -15.60
CA VAL A 132 4.73 -3.40 -14.80
C VAL A 132 5.92 -3.07 -15.72
N THR A 133 6.16 -3.89 -16.76
CA THR A 133 7.27 -3.65 -17.70
C THR A 133 7.04 -2.37 -18.51
N VAL A 134 5.83 -2.15 -19.03
CA VAL A 134 5.50 -0.94 -19.80
C VAL A 134 5.61 0.29 -18.90
N PHE A 135 5.08 0.20 -17.67
CA PHE A 135 5.14 1.28 -16.70
C PHE A 135 6.58 1.72 -16.41
N PHE A 136 7.47 0.80 -16.07
CA PHE A 136 8.86 1.17 -15.79
C PHE A 136 9.61 1.64 -17.04
N LYS A 137 9.36 1.05 -18.22
CA LYS A 137 9.97 1.54 -19.47
C LYS A 137 9.56 2.98 -19.77
N SER A 138 8.29 3.32 -19.60
CA SER A 138 7.82 4.69 -19.84
C SER A 138 8.37 5.71 -18.84
N ALA A 139 8.69 5.27 -17.62
CA ALA A 139 9.25 6.12 -16.57
C ALA A 139 10.76 6.39 -16.72
N MET A 140 11.46 5.61 -17.56
CA MET A 140 12.91 5.73 -17.80
C MET A 140 13.24 6.51 -19.09
N LEU A 141 12.23 6.92 -19.84
CA LEU A 141 12.37 7.75 -21.06
C LEU A 141 12.24 9.23 -20.73
#